data_528dc8fbcf1d3fa0970f569c1d300218
#
_entry.id   528dc8fbcf1d3fa0970f569c1d300218
#
_cell.length_a   1.000
_cell.length_b   1.000
_cell.length_c   1.000
_cell.angle_alpha   90.00
_cell.angle_beta   90.00
_cell.angle_gamma   90.00
#
_symmetry.space_group_name_H-M   'P 1'
#
loop_
_entity.id
_entity.type
_entity.pdbx_description
1 polymer ?
#
loop_
_entity_poly.entity_id
_entity_poly.type
_entity_poly.pdbx_seq_one_letter_code
_entity_poly.pdbx_strand_id
1 'polypeptide(L)'
;MKLRKQMKLLSVFLFMVVCAYGQDVHYNYDRAANFAAYKSYQWVDLRSGVPDQLIDQAIKRSIDEQLVQKGLTKVESGADLQVGYQAVIDLEKGVNLSAWGTRGGAGGLGGWDSGTVTGQSSTIPVGMLLVNLYDRATKQLLWRGDASKTIDLKKDPDKNYKNLQKAMTKLFKNYPPRVGK
;
A
#
# COMPACT_ATOMS: atom_id res chain seq x y z
N MET A 1 -44.18 19.81 11.86
CA MET A 1 -43.09 19.41 12.77
C MET A 1 -42.32 18.13 12.33
N LYS A 2 -42.82 17.35 11.38
CA LYS A 2 -42.18 16.12 10.88
C LYS A 2 -41.08 16.32 9.81
N LEU A 3 -41.19 17.38 9.00
CA LEU A 3 -40.17 17.64 7.92
C LEU A 3 -38.79 18.07 8.45
N ARG A 4 -38.74 18.78 9.57
CA ARG A 4 -37.47 19.26 10.16
C ARG A 4 -36.65 18.14 10.80
N LYS A 5 -37.27 17.00 11.20
CA LYS A 5 -36.57 15.82 11.74
C LYS A 5 -35.91 15.00 10.63
N GLN A 6 -36.54 14.91 9.46
CA GLN A 6 -35.99 14.16 8.33
C GLN A 6 -34.75 14.86 7.71
N MET A 7 -34.74 16.19 7.70
CA MET A 7 -33.59 16.97 7.18
C MET A 7 -32.32 16.83 8.06
N LYS A 8 -32.48 16.60 9.37
CA LYS A 8 -31.34 16.40 10.28
C LYS A 8 -30.74 15.00 10.16
N LEU A 9 -31.50 13.99 9.78
CA LEU A 9 -30.99 12.64 9.53
C LEU A 9 -30.23 12.53 8.19
N LEU A 10 -30.63 13.30 7.18
CA LEU A 10 -29.94 13.33 5.89
C LEU A 10 -28.58 14.04 5.97
N SER A 11 -28.43 15.00 6.88
CA SER A 11 -27.18 15.77 7.06
C SER A 11 -26.07 14.98 7.79
N VAL A 12 -26.43 13.93 8.54
CA VAL A 12 -25.44 13.10 9.26
C VAL A 12 -24.81 12.03 8.36
N PHE A 13 -25.49 11.67 7.27
CA PHE A 13 -24.99 10.63 6.34
C PHE A 13 -23.98 11.18 5.29
N LEU A 14 -23.85 12.50 5.17
CA LEU A 14 -23.01 13.13 4.14
C LEU A 14 -21.57 13.41 4.63
N PHE A 15 -21.18 13.04 5.86
CA PHE A 15 -19.89 13.45 6.43
C PHE A 15 -18.89 12.30 6.60
N MET A 16 -19.11 11.13 5.95
CA MET A 16 -18.14 10.02 5.92
C MET A 16 -17.42 9.88 4.58
N VAL A 17 -17.03 10.98 3.97
CA VAL A 17 -15.95 10.93 2.97
C VAL A 17 -14.64 10.99 3.73
N VAL A 18 -14.23 9.86 4.30
CA VAL A 18 -12.87 9.70 4.83
C VAL A 18 -11.94 9.77 3.62
N CYS A 19 -11.17 10.85 3.54
CA CYS A 19 -10.03 10.95 2.65
C CYS A 19 -9.11 9.74 2.89
N ALA A 20 -9.26 8.71 2.06
CA ALA A 20 -8.33 7.61 1.95
C ALA A 20 -7.06 8.16 1.30
N TYR A 21 -6.17 8.76 2.07
CA TYR A 21 -4.83 9.10 1.61
C TYR A 21 -4.11 7.79 1.23
N GLY A 22 -3.85 7.68 -0.06
CA GLY A 22 -3.62 6.46 -0.77
C GLY A 22 -2.33 5.75 -0.39
N GLN A 23 -2.48 4.52 0.05
CA GLN A 23 -1.50 3.48 -0.20
C GLN A 23 -1.75 3.00 -1.63
N ASP A 24 -0.73 3.06 -2.48
CA ASP A 24 -0.83 2.47 -3.80
C ASP A 24 -0.58 0.98 -3.68
N VAL A 25 -1.52 0.19 -4.18
CA VAL A 25 -1.43 -1.26 -4.19
C VAL A 25 -1.72 -1.76 -5.58
N HIS A 26 -0.83 -2.62 -6.07
CA HIS A 26 -1.00 -3.32 -7.34
C HIS A 26 -0.93 -4.82 -7.10
N TYR A 27 -1.51 -5.59 -7.97
CA TYR A 27 -1.38 -7.04 -7.95
C TYR A 27 -1.47 -7.61 -9.37
N ASN A 28 -0.80 -8.73 -9.55
CA ASN A 28 -0.87 -9.53 -10.76
C ASN A 28 -0.94 -11.01 -10.39
N TYR A 29 -1.52 -11.83 -11.26
CA TYR A 29 -1.71 -13.25 -10.99
C TYR A 29 -1.75 -14.08 -12.27
N ASP A 30 -1.43 -15.36 -12.12
CA ASP A 30 -1.61 -16.34 -13.19
C ASP A 30 -3.10 -16.64 -13.39
N ARG A 31 -3.61 -16.31 -14.56
CA ARG A 31 -5.03 -16.51 -14.90
C ARG A 31 -5.41 -17.97 -15.09
N ALA A 32 -4.43 -18.84 -15.32
CA ALA A 32 -4.64 -20.28 -15.45
C ALA A 32 -4.67 -21.00 -14.08
N ALA A 33 -4.23 -20.34 -13.00
CA ALA A 33 -4.16 -20.94 -11.70
C ALA A 33 -5.54 -21.16 -11.06
N ASN A 34 -5.74 -22.36 -10.52
CA ASN A 34 -6.93 -22.66 -9.73
C ASN A 34 -6.69 -22.33 -8.25
N PHE A 35 -6.91 -21.08 -7.87
CA PHE A 35 -6.71 -20.61 -6.50
C PHE A 35 -7.57 -21.34 -5.45
N ALA A 36 -8.69 -21.93 -5.84
CA ALA A 36 -9.56 -22.68 -4.93
C ALA A 36 -8.96 -24.01 -4.47
N ALA A 37 -7.98 -24.54 -5.20
CA ALA A 37 -7.30 -25.79 -4.86
C ALA A 37 -6.32 -25.63 -3.68
N TYR A 38 -5.78 -24.43 -3.49
CA TYR A 38 -4.78 -24.18 -2.44
C TYR A 38 -5.44 -23.94 -1.09
N LYS A 39 -4.98 -24.69 -0.06
CA LYS A 39 -5.54 -24.66 1.30
C LYS A 39 -4.51 -24.32 2.36
N SER A 40 -3.23 -24.50 2.05
CA SER A 40 -2.14 -24.32 3.00
C SER A 40 -1.00 -23.52 2.42
N TYR A 41 -0.25 -22.85 3.30
CA TYR A 41 0.95 -22.12 2.92
C TYR A 41 2.08 -22.32 3.93
N GLN A 42 3.30 -22.18 3.45
CA GLN A 42 4.52 -22.11 4.24
C GLN A 42 5.38 -20.93 3.80
N TRP A 43 6.17 -20.42 4.72
CA TRP A 43 7.10 -19.35 4.41
C TRP A 43 8.31 -19.87 3.63
N VAL A 44 8.80 -19.05 2.71
CA VAL A 44 10.11 -19.22 2.05
C VAL A 44 10.91 -17.93 2.24
N ASP A 45 12.19 -18.09 2.52
CA ASP A 45 13.09 -16.93 2.63
C ASP A 45 13.49 -16.44 1.23
N LEU A 46 13.04 -15.23 0.90
CA LEU A 46 13.39 -14.55 -0.36
C LEU A 46 14.46 -13.46 -0.16
N ARG A 47 15.19 -13.48 0.96
CA ARG A 47 16.06 -12.37 1.38
C ARG A 47 15.25 -11.07 1.42
N SER A 48 14.50 -10.91 2.47
CA SER A 48 13.48 -9.85 2.62
C SER A 48 14.01 -8.41 2.48
N GLY A 49 15.32 -8.20 2.60
CA GLY A 49 15.91 -6.85 2.59
C GLY A 49 15.62 -6.03 3.85
N VAL A 50 14.96 -6.61 4.86
CA VAL A 50 14.64 -5.95 6.13
C VAL A 50 15.71 -6.32 7.16
N PRO A 51 16.51 -5.36 7.62
CA PRO A 51 17.57 -5.63 8.61
C PRO A 51 17.04 -5.76 10.03
N ASP A 52 15.84 -5.25 10.33
CA ASP A 52 15.24 -5.25 11.66
C ASP A 52 14.30 -6.44 11.84
N GLN A 53 14.62 -7.30 12.81
CA GLN A 53 13.85 -8.51 13.13
C GLN A 53 12.42 -8.20 13.58
N LEU A 54 12.19 -7.11 14.30
CA LEU A 54 10.84 -6.75 14.77
C LEU A 54 9.96 -6.31 13.60
N ILE A 55 10.54 -5.60 12.65
CA ILE A 55 9.84 -5.22 11.42
C ILE A 55 9.54 -6.44 10.58
N ASP A 56 10.50 -7.38 10.41
CA ASP A 56 10.29 -8.65 9.71
C ASP A 56 9.12 -9.44 10.31
N GLN A 57 9.11 -9.58 11.64
CA GLN A 57 8.03 -10.27 12.35
C GLN A 57 6.68 -9.57 12.16
N ALA A 58 6.64 -8.24 12.22
CA ALA A 58 5.42 -7.46 12.01
C ALA A 58 4.86 -7.64 10.59
N ILE A 59 5.74 -7.66 9.57
CA ILE A 59 5.35 -7.90 8.18
C ILE A 59 4.79 -9.30 8.02
N LYS A 60 5.52 -10.32 8.47
CA LYS A 60 5.09 -11.72 8.39
C LYS A 60 3.75 -11.93 9.09
N ARG A 61 3.59 -11.40 10.30
CA ARG A 61 2.33 -11.48 11.05
C ARG A 61 1.17 -10.83 10.29
N SER A 62 1.39 -9.64 9.72
CA SER A 62 0.34 -8.95 8.97
C SER A 62 -0.09 -9.70 7.70
N ILE A 63 0.84 -10.38 7.04
CA ILE A 63 0.56 -11.24 5.88
C ILE A 63 -0.16 -12.51 6.33
N ASP A 64 0.31 -13.17 7.40
CA ASP A 64 -0.32 -14.37 7.97
C ASP A 64 -1.80 -14.10 8.33
N GLU A 65 -2.09 -12.98 8.99
CA GLU A 65 -3.46 -12.57 9.33
C GLU A 65 -4.36 -12.49 8.08
N GLN A 66 -3.85 -11.94 6.97
CA GLN A 66 -4.62 -11.85 5.73
C GLN A 66 -4.84 -13.21 5.07
N LEU A 67 -3.81 -14.05 5.00
CA LEU A 67 -3.91 -15.38 4.38
C LEU A 67 -4.87 -16.29 5.16
N VAL A 68 -4.84 -16.24 6.49
CA VAL A 68 -5.79 -16.97 7.36
C VAL A 68 -7.22 -16.47 7.14
N GLN A 69 -7.45 -15.15 7.03
CA GLN A 69 -8.76 -14.60 6.69
C GLN A 69 -9.26 -15.04 5.31
N LYS A 70 -8.36 -15.40 4.40
CA LYS A 70 -8.70 -15.96 3.08
C LYS A 70 -8.88 -17.48 3.09
N GLY A 71 -8.83 -18.11 4.25
CA GLY A 71 -9.08 -19.54 4.43
C GLY A 71 -7.86 -20.42 4.22
N LEU A 72 -6.65 -19.87 4.19
CA LEU A 72 -5.41 -20.63 4.09
C LEU A 72 -4.89 -20.97 5.49
N THR A 73 -4.32 -22.17 5.64
CA THR A 73 -3.71 -22.64 6.89
C THR A 73 -2.20 -22.59 6.78
N LYS A 74 -1.54 -21.99 7.78
CA LYS A 74 -0.09 -22.00 7.88
C LYS A 74 0.41 -23.38 8.34
N VAL A 75 1.41 -23.92 7.66
CA VAL A 75 2.09 -25.17 8.03
C VAL A 75 3.61 -25.00 7.94
N GLU A 76 4.35 -25.82 8.67
CA GLU A 76 5.81 -25.76 8.69
C GLU A 76 6.43 -26.34 7.41
N SER A 77 5.81 -27.37 6.85
CA SER A 77 6.29 -28.03 5.62
C SER A 77 5.14 -28.70 4.87
N GLY A 78 5.36 -28.98 3.59
CA GLY A 78 4.39 -29.71 2.78
C GLY A 78 3.17 -28.88 2.37
N ALA A 79 3.22 -27.57 2.48
CA ALA A 79 2.14 -26.68 2.05
C ALA A 79 1.86 -26.76 0.56
N ASP A 80 0.70 -26.27 0.14
CA ASP A 80 0.37 -26.10 -1.28
C ASP A 80 1.10 -24.89 -1.85
N LEU A 81 1.15 -23.80 -1.09
CA LEU A 81 1.77 -22.52 -1.48
C LEU A 81 3.07 -22.25 -0.72
N GLN A 82 3.99 -21.58 -1.36
CA GLN A 82 5.12 -20.91 -0.75
C GLN A 82 4.89 -19.41 -0.76
N VAL A 83 5.03 -18.78 0.40
CA VAL A 83 4.86 -17.35 0.60
C VAL A 83 6.20 -16.72 0.92
N GLY A 84 6.52 -15.66 0.21
CA GLY A 84 7.71 -14.87 0.49
C GLY A 84 7.43 -13.39 0.28
N TYR A 85 8.22 -12.53 0.92
CA TYR A 85 8.13 -11.09 0.71
C TYR A 85 9.52 -10.47 0.55
N GLN A 86 9.52 -9.30 -0.05
CA GLN A 86 10.68 -8.41 -0.15
C GLN A 86 10.23 -7.01 0.23
N ALA A 87 11.07 -6.30 1.00
CA ALA A 87 10.83 -4.91 1.35
C ALA A 87 12.01 -4.07 0.89
N VAL A 88 11.71 -2.94 0.30
CA VAL A 88 12.70 -1.98 -0.21
C VAL A 88 12.30 -0.59 0.29
N ILE A 89 13.29 0.18 0.72
CA ILE A 89 13.11 1.63 0.95
C ILE A 89 13.77 2.32 -0.22
N ASP A 90 12.98 3.01 -1.01
CA ASP A 90 13.45 3.83 -2.12
C ASP A 90 13.37 5.32 -1.76
N LEU A 91 14.25 6.10 -2.35
CA LEU A 91 14.31 7.55 -2.15
C LEU A 91 13.80 8.23 -3.41
N GLU A 92 12.52 8.55 -3.44
CA GLU A 92 11.96 9.32 -4.55
C GLU A 92 12.35 10.78 -4.44
N LYS A 93 12.81 11.35 -5.55
CA LYS A 93 13.09 12.79 -5.67
C LYS A 93 11.77 13.52 -5.97
N GLY A 94 11.19 14.13 -4.94
CA GLY A 94 10.09 15.07 -5.13
C GLY A 94 10.62 16.43 -5.57
N VAL A 95 10.14 16.94 -6.69
CA VAL A 95 10.40 18.32 -7.12
C VAL A 95 9.18 19.17 -6.81
N ASN A 96 9.29 20.02 -5.80
CA ASN A 96 8.27 21.04 -5.53
C ASN A 96 8.62 22.31 -6.31
N LEU A 97 7.86 22.59 -7.36
CA LEU A 97 7.92 23.85 -8.11
C LEU A 97 6.96 24.85 -7.46
N SER A 98 7.48 25.73 -6.63
CA SER A 98 6.71 26.85 -6.09
C SER A 98 6.97 28.09 -6.95
N ALA A 99 6.03 28.43 -7.82
CA ALA A 99 6.05 29.70 -8.52
C ALA A 99 5.39 30.76 -7.61
N TRP A 100 6.19 31.59 -6.99
CA TRP A 100 5.71 32.80 -6.32
C TRP A 100 5.59 33.93 -7.37
N GLY A 101 4.41 34.06 -7.93
CA GLY A 101 4.07 35.26 -8.68
C GLY A 101 3.66 36.35 -7.68
N THR A 102 4.53 37.32 -7.44
CA THR A 102 4.15 38.55 -6.76
C THR A 102 3.20 39.31 -7.68
N ARG A 103 1.90 39.25 -7.36
CA ARG A 103 0.89 40.11 -7.94
C ARG A 103 1.03 41.48 -7.29
N GLY A 104 2.04 42.23 -7.69
CA GLY A 104 2.31 43.59 -7.28
C GLY A 104 1.60 44.55 -8.20
N GLY A 105 0.92 45.50 -7.60
CA GLY A 105 0.02 46.52 -8.07
C GLY A 105 0.38 47.35 -9.30
N ALA A 106 -0.65 47.99 -9.71
CA ALA A 106 -0.83 48.97 -10.79
C ALA A 106 0.39 49.80 -11.22
N GLY A 107 0.59 49.83 -12.54
CA GLY A 107 1.24 50.95 -13.24
C GLY A 107 2.66 50.70 -13.70
N GLY A 108 2.85 50.48 -15.00
CA GLY A 108 4.17 50.57 -15.62
C GLY A 108 4.38 49.61 -16.77
N LEU A 109 4.46 50.15 -17.94
CA LEU A 109 4.82 49.50 -19.20
C LEU A 109 6.21 48.85 -19.11
N GLY A 110 6.29 47.57 -19.47
CA GLY A 110 7.56 46.97 -19.97
C GLY A 110 8.52 46.46 -18.89
N GLY A 111 8.33 45.22 -18.43
CA GLY A 111 9.34 44.49 -17.71
C GLY A 111 9.02 43.01 -17.78
N TRP A 112 9.79 42.25 -18.51
CA TRP A 112 9.88 40.79 -18.38
C TRP A 112 10.54 40.51 -17.04
N ASP A 113 9.73 40.44 -15.99
CA ASP A 113 10.21 40.06 -14.67
C ASP A 113 10.47 38.56 -14.69
N SER A 114 11.74 38.22 -14.67
CA SER A 114 12.21 36.84 -14.54
C SER A 114 11.82 36.36 -13.14
N GLY A 115 10.63 35.78 -13.02
CA GLY A 115 10.20 35.09 -11.82
C GLY A 115 11.24 34.00 -11.47
N THR A 116 11.88 34.16 -10.33
CA THR A 116 12.82 33.17 -9.82
C THR A 116 12.04 31.91 -9.45
N VAL A 117 12.16 30.86 -10.26
CA VAL A 117 11.62 29.54 -9.93
C VAL A 117 12.60 28.88 -8.96
N THR A 118 12.29 28.90 -7.69
CA THR A 118 13.03 28.17 -6.68
C THR A 118 12.49 26.74 -6.62
N GLY A 119 13.18 25.81 -7.25
CA GLY A 119 12.91 24.37 -7.11
C GLY A 119 13.55 23.85 -5.83
N GLN A 120 12.75 23.49 -4.83
CA GLN A 120 13.23 22.70 -3.70
C GLN A 120 13.09 21.22 -4.06
N SER A 121 14.24 20.54 -4.17
CA SER A 121 14.30 19.08 -4.29
C SER A 121 14.18 18.49 -2.89
N SER A 122 13.10 17.79 -2.60
CA SER A 122 12.96 17.02 -1.37
C SER A 122 13.05 15.53 -1.69
N THR A 123 13.87 14.83 -0.91
CA THR A 123 13.95 13.36 -1.00
C THR A 123 12.90 12.78 -0.06
N ILE A 124 11.95 12.05 -0.60
CA ILE A 124 10.86 11.43 0.17
C ILE A 124 11.13 9.93 0.24
N PRO A 125 11.32 9.35 1.44
CA PRO A 125 11.48 7.90 1.55
C PRO A 125 10.16 7.19 1.29
N VAL A 126 10.17 6.28 0.32
CA VAL A 126 9.03 5.42 -0.02
C VAL A 126 9.39 3.98 0.32
N GLY A 127 8.57 3.36 1.17
CA GLY A 127 8.66 1.93 1.44
C GLY A 127 7.81 1.16 0.44
N MET A 128 8.41 0.16 -0.17
CA MET A 128 7.74 -0.79 -1.04
C MET A 128 7.80 -2.18 -0.41
N LEU A 129 6.66 -2.83 -0.32
CA LEU A 129 6.54 -4.21 0.13
C LEU A 129 5.96 -5.05 -1.00
N LEU A 130 6.72 -6.07 -1.40
CA LEU A 130 6.37 -7.02 -2.44
C LEU A 130 6.06 -8.37 -1.80
N VAL A 131 4.87 -8.91 -2.03
CA VAL A 131 4.46 -10.23 -1.53
C VAL A 131 4.23 -11.17 -2.71
N ASN A 132 4.82 -12.35 -2.64
CA ASN A 132 4.75 -13.36 -3.69
C ASN A 132 4.16 -14.67 -3.14
N LEU A 133 3.27 -15.28 -3.92
CA LEU A 133 2.73 -16.61 -3.68
C LEU A 133 3.13 -17.52 -4.84
N TYR A 134 3.82 -18.60 -4.51
CA TYR A 134 4.29 -19.59 -5.48
C TYR A 134 3.58 -20.92 -5.27
N ASP A 135 3.32 -21.64 -6.33
CA ASP A 135 3.03 -23.07 -6.25
C ASP A 135 4.26 -23.81 -5.70
N ARG A 136 4.09 -24.60 -4.66
CA ARG A 136 5.22 -25.29 -4.04
C ARG A 136 5.82 -26.36 -4.95
N ALA A 137 5.00 -27.08 -5.71
CA ALA A 137 5.43 -28.18 -6.54
C ALA A 137 6.15 -27.70 -7.81
N THR A 138 5.57 -26.73 -8.51
CA THR A 138 6.09 -26.22 -9.78
C THR A 138 7.04 -25.04 -9.63
N LYS A 139 7.04 -24.37 -8.46
CA LYS A 139 7.77 -23.14 -8.19
C LYS A 139 7.30 -21.94 -9.05
N GLN A 140 6.19 -22.08 -9.72
CA GLN A 140 5.63 -21.00 -10.52
C GLN A 140 5.05 -19.91 -9.61
N LEU A 141 5.28 -18.65 -10.00
CA LEU A 141 4.65 -17.51 -9.37
C LEU A 141 3.19 -17.46 -9.76
N LEU A 142 2.30 -17.63 -8.78
CA LEU A 142 0.85 -17.62 -8.98
C LEU A 142 0.22 -16.26 -8.76
N TRP A 143 0.74 -15.53 -7.77
CA TRP A 143 0.23 -14.22 -7.41
C TRP A 143 1.35 -13.35 -6.85
N ARG A 144 1.32 -12.10 -7.22
CA ARG A 144 2.21 -11.06 -6.70
C ARG A 144 1.38 -9.85 -6.35
N GLY A 145 1.62 -9.29 -5.19
CA GLY A 145 1.07 -8.01 -4.79
C GLY A 145 2.16 -7.08 -4.29
N ASP A 146 2.07 -5.81 -4.63
CA ASP A 146 2.94 -4.77 -4.12
C ASP A 146 2.14 -3.64 -3.47
N ALA A 147 2.70 -3.12 -2.40
CA ALA A 147 2.17 -1.97 -1.69
C ALA A 147 3.29 -0.96 -1.48
N SER A 148 3.07 0.28 -1.89
CA SER A 148 4.00 1.37 -1.68
C SER A 148 3.38 2.47 -0.82
N LYS A 149 4.22 3.12 -0.02
CA LYS A 149 3.82 4.24 0.81
C LYS A 149 5.00 5.11 1.21
N THR A 150 4.78 6.41 1.24
CA THR A 150 5.69 7.34 1.90
C THR A 150 5.89 6.95 3.37
N ILE A 151 7.14 6.78 3.77
CA ILE A 151 7.52 6.40 5.14
C ILE A 151 7.78 7.68 5.94
N ASP A 152 7.19 7.74 7.12
CA ASP A 152 7.56 8.72 8.13
C ASP A 152 8.33 8.01 9.24
N LEU A 153 9.64 8.15 9.21
CA LEU A 153 10.56 7.49 10.13
C LEU A 153 10.41 7.99 11.60
N LYS A 154 9.72 9.12 11.79
CA LYS A 154 9.48 9.69 13.13
C LYS A 154 8.18 9.22 13.78
N LYS A 155 7.40 8.39 13.09
CA LYS A 155 6.14 7.89 13.62
C LYS A 155 6.34 6.85 14.70
N ASP A 156 5.41 6.91 15.65
CA ASP A 156 5.16 5.91 16.67
C ASP A 156 5.07 4.49 16.05
N PRO A 157 5.75 3.48 16.61
CA PRO A 157 5.72 2.10 16.15
C PRO A 157 4.30 1.54 15.97
N ASP A 158 3.37 1.85 16.88
CA ASP A 158 1.98 1.41 16.79
C ASP A 158 1.24 1.98 15.58
N LYS A 159 1.52 3.23 15.23
CA LYS A 159 0.98 3.85 14.01
C LYS A 159 1.55 3.21 12.76
N ASN A 160 2.84 2.86 12.78
CA ASN A 160 3.48 2.17 11.67
C ASN A 160 2.89 0.78 11.48
N TYR A 161 2.67 0.04 12.56
CA TYR A 161 2.02 -1.27 12.51
C TYR A 161 0.58 -1.19 11.98
N LYS A 162 -0.23 -0.25 12.47
CA LYS A 162 -1.59 -0.03 11.94
C LYS A 162 -1.60 0.34 10.46
N ASN A 163 -0.61 1.10 9.99
CA ASN A 163 -0.47 1.43 8.59
C ASN A 163 -0.12 0.19 7.75
N LEU A 164 0.78 -0.66 8.25
CA LEU A 164 1.13 -1.93 7.63
C LEU A 164 -0.09 -2.85 7.51
N GLN A 165 -0.86 -3.03 8.58
CA GLN A 165 -2.08 -3.82 8.56
C GLN A 165 -3.10 -3.30 7.52
N LYS A 166 -3.28 -1.97 7.43
CA LYS A 166 -4.14 -1.36 6.40
C LYS A 166 -3.64 -1.63 4.99
N ALA A 167 -2.31 -1.57 4.78
CA ALA A 167 -1.70 -1.87 3.50
C ALA A 167 -1.96 -3.32 3.10
N MET A 168 -1.73 -4.27 4.01
CA MET A 168 -1.96 -5.68 3.75
C MET A 168 -3.44 -5.99 3.51
N THR A 169 -4.35 -5.41 4.30
CA THR A 169 -5.79 -5.55 4.06
C THR A 169 -6.19 -5.07 2.67
N LYS A 170 -5.64 -3.94 2.24
CA LYS A 170 -5.93 -3.40 0.90
C LYS A 170 -5.32 -4.27 -0.19
N LEU A 171 -4.08 -4.75 -0.01
CA LEU A 171 -3.36 -5.60 -0.95
C LEU A 171 -4.09 -6.92 -1.18
N PHE A 172 -4.49 -7.60 -0.10
CA PHE A 172 -5.18 -8.88 -0.17
C PHE A 172 -6.69 -8.78 -0.41
N LYS A 173 -7.25 -7.58 -0.56
CA LYS A 173 -8.68 -7.40 -0.80
C LYS A 173 -9.19 -8.25 -1.97
N ASN A 174 -8.41 -8.32 -3.05
CA ASN A 174 -8.76 -9.04 -4.26
C ASN A 174 -8.07 -10.42 -4.37
N TYR A 175 -7.58 -10.98 -3.27
CA TYR A 175 -7.09 -12.34 -3.20
C TYR A 175 -8.13 -13.25 -2.52
N PRO A 176 -8.39 -14.49 -3.00
CA PRO A 176 -7.97 -14.95 -4.32
C PRO A 176 -8.64 -14.15 -5.44
N PRO A 177 -7.94 -13.97 -6.59
CA PRO A 177 -8.53 -13.26 -7.71
C PRO A 177 -9.75 -14.02 -8.22
N ARG A 178 -10.77 -13.27 -8.65
CA ARG A 178 -11.91 -13.86 -9.34
C ARG A 178 -11.45 -14.24 -10.74
N VAL A 179 -11.16 -15.50 -10.95
CA VAL A 179 -10.92 -16.03 -12.30
C VAL A 179 -12.24 -15.89 -13.04
N GLY A 180 -12.26 -15.12 -14.12
CA GLY A 180 -13.46 -14.81 -14.86
C GLY A 180 -14.18 -16.08 -15.32
N LYS A 181 -15.51 -16.01 -15.30
CA LYS A 181 -16.38 -16.96 -16.00
C LYS A 181 -16.23 -16.76 -17.48
#